data_fa2aa340a74f7bf3a3fa1fda077a69d6
#
_entry.id   fa2aa340a74f7bf3a3fa1fda077a69d6
#
_cell.length_a   1.000
_cell.length_b   1.000
_cell.length_c   1.000
_cell.angle_alpha   90.00
_cell.angle_beta   90.00
_cell.angle_gamma   90.00
#
_symmetry.space_group_name_H-M   'P 1'
#
loop_
_entity.id
_entity.type
_entity.pdbx_description
1 polymer ?
#
loop_
_entity_poly.entity_id
_entity_poly.type
_entity_poly.pdbx_seq_one_letter_code
_entity_poly.pdbx_strand_id
1 'polypeptide(L)'
;MIYIIDHQDSFTHNIVHQFSSFNNVECDNFDKIDQKKMNKAEVIVFSPGPGEPKDYPVSSKIYKKFKGKKKIIGICLGFQQILYSEKAKIVEQKKIYHGFQSEVKVTSNNSLFNKNKKFKVGRYHSLKLKEPFSAKNFEITMRCAISNVAMAI
;
A
#
# COMPACT_ATOMS: atom_id res chain seq x y z
N MET A 1 12.79 9.99 9.96
CA MET A 1 12.76 8.53 10.22
C MET A 1 11.53 7.91 9.59
N ILE A 2 11.67 6.75 8.97
CA ILE A 2 10.61 5.95 8.38
C ILE A 2 10.34 4.75 9.28
N TYR A 3 9.07 4.44 9.54
CA TYR A 3 8.66 3.28 10.32
C TYR A 3 7.87 2.31 9.44
N ILE A 4 8.37 1.10 9.28
CA ILE A 4 7.75 0.06 8.46
C ILE A 4 7.04 -0.93 9.39
N ILE A 5 5.78 -1.18 9.10
CA ILE A 5 4.98 -2.21 9.75
C ILE A 5 5.03 -3.45 8.87
N ASP A 6 5.71 -4.47 9.36
CA ASP A 6 5.89 -5.74 8.67
C ASP A 6 4.67 -6.65 8.88
N HIS A 7 3.98 -6.97 7.78
CA HIS A 7 2.88 -7.95 7.76
C HIS A 7 3.37 -9.37 7.43
N GLN A 8 4.63 -9.68 7.79
CA GLN A 8 5.26 -11.01 7.60
C GLN A 8 5.38 -11.40 6.13
N ASP A 9 5.80 -10.46 5.31
CA ASP A 9 6.09 -10.71 3.89
C ASP A 9 7.59 -10.91 3.67
N SER A 10 7.95 -11.88 2.84
CA SER A 10 9.34 -12.15 2.49
C SER A 10 10.05 -10.98 1.80
N PHE A 11 9.29 -10.07 1.19
CA PHE A 11 9.82 -8.90 0.49
C PHE A 11 10.01 -7.68 1.41
N THR A 12 9.56 -7.72 2.67
CA THR A 12 9.64 -6.57 3.58
C THR A 12 11.08 -6.09 3.77
N HIS A 13 12.04 -6.99 3.90
CA HIS A 13 13.45 -6.62 4.04
C HIS A 13 14.03 -5.89 2.80
N ASN A 14 13.57 -6.22 1.60
CA ASN A 14 13.93 -5.48 0.38
C ASN A 14 13.39 -4.05 0.43
N ILE A 15 12.18 -3.88 0.96
CA ILE A 15 11.56 -2.55 1.15
C ILE A 15 12.35 -1.75 2.20
N VAL A 16 12.72 -2.38 3.33
CA VAL A 16 13.59 -1.77 4.36
C VAL A 16 14.89 -1.28 3.72
N HIS A 17 15.56 -2.13 2.95
CA HIS A 17 16.81 -1.78 2.28
C HIS A 17 16.62 -0.58 1.32
N GLN A 18 15.56 -0.57 0.51
CA GLN A 18 15.28 0.54 -0.40
C GLN A 18 15.03 1.86 0.35
N PHE A 19 14.22 1.84 1.40
CA PHE A 19 13.94 3.04 2.18
C PHE A 19 15.14 3.53 3.01
N SER A 20 16.04 2.64 3.40
CA SER A 20 17.27 2.99 4.12
C SER A 20 18.22 3.87 3.31
N SER A 21 18.08 3.88 1.97
CA SER A 21 18.82 4.80 1.11
C SER A 21 18.36 6.27 1.24
N PHE A 22 17.20 6.51 1.83
CA PHE A 22 16.61 7.85 1.95
C PHE A 22 16.58 8.39 3.37
N ASN A 23 16.43 7.51 4.36
CA ASN A 23 16.33 7.92 5.77
C ASN A 23 16.54 6.73 6.70
N ASN A 24 16.75 7.00 8.00
CA ASN A 24 16.76 5.95 9.02
C ASN A 24 15.43 5.19 9.01
N VAL A 25 15.51 3.87 9.00
CA VAL A 25 14.35 2.96 8.96
C VAL A 25 14.30 2.12 10.22
N GLU A 26 13.14 2.08 10.85
CA GLU A 26 12.77 1.11 11.86
C GLU A 26 11.70 0.19 11.28
N CYS A 27 11.77 -1.09 11.60
CA CYS A 27 10.82 -2.09 11.10
C CYS A 27 10.43 -3.03 12.23
N ASP A 28 9.15 -3.08 12.56
CA ASP A 28 8.62 -4.01 13.55
C ASP A 28 7.46 -4.82 12.96
N ASN A 29 7.30 -6.03 13.45
CA ASN A 29 6.17 -6.88 13.09
C ASN A 29 4.85 -6.23 13.53
N PHE A 30 3.78 -6.41 12.77
CA PHE A 30 2.47 -5.79 13.00
C PHE A 30 1.87 -6.10 14.39
N ASP A 31 2.27 -7.19 15.01
CA ASP A 31 1.83 -7.62 16.36
C ASP A 31 2.76 -7.16 17.49
N LYS A 32 3.96 -6.62 17.18
CA LYS A 32 5.00 -6.21 18.15
C LYS A 32 5.49 -4.78 17.93
N ILE A 33 4.58 -3.88 17.65
CA ILE A 33 4.89 -2.50 17.28
C ILE A 33 5.42 -1.69 18.47
N ASP A 34 6.59 -1.08 18.33
CA ASP A 34 7.09 -0.06 19.25
C ASP A 34 6.37 1.28 19.01
N GLN A 35 5.40 1.57 19.88
CA GLN A 35 4.61 2.79 19.80
C GLN A 35 5.46 4.08 19.94
N LYS A 36 6.55 4.04 20.71
CA LYS A 36 7.43 5.21 20.91
C LYS A 36 8.19 5.54 19.61
N LYS A 37 8.77 4.53 18.99
CA LYS A 37 9.45 4.66 17.69
C LYS A 37 8.48 5.12 16.60
N MET A 38 7.34 4.45 16.47
CA MET A 38 6.32 4.80 15.48
C MET A 38 5.79 6.24 15.67
N ASN A 39 5.61 6.70 16.91
CA ASN A 39 5.19 8.08 17.16
C ASN A 39 6.23 9.12 16.72
N LYS A 40 7.51 8.80 16.73
CA LYS A 40 8.60 9.68 16.25
C LYS A 40 8.76 9.68 14.73
N ALA A 41 8.22 8.68 14.05
CA ALA A 41 8.36 8.56 12.59
C ALA A 41 7.62 9.69 11.85
N GLU A 42 8.16 10.13 10.74
CA GLU A 42 7.54 11.07 9.79
C GLU A 42 6.70 10.35 8.76
N VAL A 43 7.14 9.14 8.40
CA VAL A 43 6.50 8.28 7.42
C VAL A 43 6.20 6.92 8.05
N ILE A 44 5.00 6.42 7.86
CA ILE A 44 4.60 5.06 8.21
C ILE A 44 4.38 4.29 6.91
N VAL A 45 5.00 3.12 6.81
CA VAL A 45 4.86 2.24 5.66
C VAL A 45 4.17 0.95 6.09
N PHE A 46 3.07 0.61 5.45
CA PHE A 46 2.43 -0.70 5.55
C PHE A 46 3.01 -1.60 4.47
N SER A 47 3.66 -2.70 4.87
CA SER A 47 4.30 -3.64 3.95
C SER A 47 3.29 -4.49 3.16
N PRO A 48 3.75 -5.24 2.15
CA PRO A 48 3.04 -6.42 1.67
C PRO A 48 2.80 -7.42 2.80
N GLY A 49 1.94 -8.40 2.56
CA GLY A 49 1.65 -9.46 3.52
C GLY A 49 0.68 -10.49 2.96
N PRO A 50 0.56 -11.65 3.62
CA PRO A 50 -0.44 -12.65 3.30
C PRO A 50 -1.85 -12.23 3.74
N GLY A 51 -2.87 -12.97 3.31
CA GLY A 51 -4.25 -12.77 3.73
C GLY A 51 -4.90 -11.51 3.17
N GLU A 52 -5.74 -10.89 3.97
CA GLU A 52 -6.53 -9.73 3.59
C GLU A 52 -6.57 -8.66 4.70
N PRO A 53 -6.94 -7.40 4.37
CA PRO A 53 -6.88 -6.29 5.34
C PRO A 53 -7.64 -6.52 6.65
N LYS A 54 -8.71 -7.30 6.65
CA LYS A 54 -9.47 -7.58 7.88
C LYS A 54 -8.69 -8.38 8.91
N ASP A 55 -7.66 -9.13 8.47
CA ASP A 55 -6.82 -9.95 9.35
C ASP A 55 -5.85 -9.08 10.18
N TYR A 56 -5.73 -7.79 9.83
CA TYR A 56 -4.81 -6.84 10.46
C TYR A 56 -5.52 -5.64 11.10
N PRO A 57 -6.38 -5.85 12.11
CA PRO A 57 -7.15 -4.77 12.73
C PRO A 57 -6.27 -3.72 13.42
N VAL A 58 -5.05 -4.09 13.84
CA VAL A 58 -4.06 -3.16 14.41
C VAL A 58 -3.64 -2.13 13.36
N SER A 59 -3.38 -2.56 12.13
CA SER A 59 -3.00 -1.67 11.03
C SER A 59 -4.11 -0.68 10.68
N SER A 60 -5.38 -1.10 10.72
CA SER A 60 -6.53 -0.18 10.58
C SER A 60 -6.58 0.87 11.69
N LYS A 61 -6.29 0.49 12.94
CA LYS A 61 -6.25 1.43 14.07
C LYS A 61 -5.10 2.44 13.91
N ILE A 62 -3.94 1.98 13.49
CA ILE A 62 -2.76 2.83 13.24
C ILE A 62 -3.06 3.81 12.10
N TYR A 63 -3.60 3.34 10.99
CA TYR A 63 -4.00 4.20 9.89
C TYR A 63 -4.93 5.32 10.35
N LYS A 64 -6.01 4.99 11.05
CA LYS A 64 -6.97 5.98 11.57
C LYS A 64 -6.34 6.98 12.55
N LYS A 65 -5.40 6.54 13.38
CA LYS A 65 -4.67 7.39 14.34
C LYS A 65 -3.80 8.43 13.65
N PHE A 66 -3.13 8.05 12.54
CA PHE A 66 -2.11 8.86 11.90
C PHE A 66 -2.52 9.49 10.57
N LYS A 67 -3.67 9.10 10.00
CA LYS A 67 -4.24 9.75 8.82
C LYS A 67 -4.33 11.26 9.01
N GLY A 68 -3.81 12.02 8.02
CA GLY A 68 -3.76 13.47 8.06
C GLY A 68 -2.72 14.08 9.02
N LYS A 69 -1.97 13.23 9.77
CA LYS A 69 -0.92 13.68 10.70
C LYS A 69 0.48 13.27 10.26
N LYS A 70 0.59 12.18 9.54
CA LYS A 70 1.84 11.63 9.02
C LYS A 70 1.69 11.23 7.56
N LYS A 71 2.81 11.14 6.84
CA LYS A 71 2.84 10.52 5.52
C LYS A 71 2.63 9.01 5.69
N ILE A 72 1.72 8.43 4.93
CA ILE A 72 1.42 6.99 4.99
C ILE A 72 1.58 6.40 3.59
N ILE A 73 2.33 5.32 3.49
CA ILE A 73 2.55 4.56 2.27
C ILE A 73 2.03 3.14 2.49
N GLY A 74 1.31 2.61 1.52
CA GLY A 74 0.87 1.21 1.53
C GLY A 74 1.35 0.48 0.28
N ILE A 75 1.93 -0.70 0.45
CA ILE A 75 2.46 -1.53 -0.64
C ILE A 75 1.72 -2.86 -0.65
N CYS A 76 1.10 -3.21 -1.78
CA CYS A 76 0.32 -4.44 -1.95
C CYS A 76 -0.79 -4.59 -0.89
N LEU A 77 -0.63 -5.49 0.10
CA LEU A 77 -1.56 -5.59 1.22
C LEU A 77 -1.71 -4.24 1.96
N GLY A 78 -0.62 -3.52 2.17
CA GLY A 78 -0.65 -2.20 2.80
C GLY A 78 -1.48 -1.17 2.03
N PHE A 79 -1.44 -1.19 0.69
CA PHE A 79 -2.32 -0.39 -0.15
C PHE A 79 -3.79 -0.77 0.05
N GLN A 80 -4.09 -2.07 0.07
CA GLN A 80 -5.44 -2.58 0.33
C GLN A 80 -5.91 -2.23 1.76
N GLN A 81 -5.00 -2.23 2.74
CA GLN A 81 -5.27 -1.86 4.12
C GLN A 81 -5.71 -0.39 4.27
N ILE A 82 -5.07 0.51 3.53
CA ILE A 82 -5.46 1.92 3.46
C ILE A 82 -6.89 2.03 2.90
N LEU A 83 -7.15 1.42 1.76
CA LEU A 83 -8.47 1.42 1.12
C LEU A 83 -9.55 0.81 2.01
N TYR A 84 -9.27 -0.33 2.63
CA TYR A 84 -10.18 -0.99 3.56
C TYR A 84 -10.51 -0.11 4.77
N SER A 85 -9.52 0.60 5.29
CA SER A 85 -9.70 1.54 6.41
C SER A 85 -10.57 2.75 6.02
N GLU A 86 -10.66 3.07 4.73
CA GLU A 86 -11.56 4.05 4.12
C GLU A 86 -12.91 3.44 3.69
N LYS A 87 -13.24 2.25 4.22
CA LYS A 87 -14.49 1.52 3.94
C LYS A 87 -14.62 0.99 2.51
N ALA A 88 -13.54 0.92 1.77
CA ALA A 88 -13.55 0.23 0.48
C ALA A 88 -13.74 -1.28 0.67
N LYS A 89 -14.40 -1.90 -0.29
CA LYS A 89 -14.49 -3.36 -0.37
C LYS A 89 -13.29 -3.88 -1.16
N ILE A 90 -12.55 -4.80 -0.55
CA ILE A 90 -11.48 -5.54 -1.20
C ILE A 90 -12.04 -6.91 -1.57
N VAL A 91 -11.83 -7.32 -2.81
CA VAL A 91 -12.40 -8.55 -3.37
C VAL A 91 -11.35 -9.32 -4.17
N GLU A 92 -11.59 -10.61 -4.35
CA GLU A 92 -10.75 -11.45 -5.20
C GLU A 92 -10.79 -11.03 -6.66
N GLN A 93 -9.67 -11.19 -7.33
CA GLN A 93 -9.58 -11.02 -8.78
C GLN A 93 -9.94 -12.34 -9.48
N LYS A 94 -10.59 -12.25 -10.63
CA LYS A 94 -10.84 -13.42 -11.49
C LYS A 94 -9.55 -14.09 -11.96
N LYS A 95 -8.49 -13.29 -12.21
CA LYS A 95 -7.17 -13.77 -12.57
C LYS A 95 -6.18 -13.40 -11.48
N ILE A 96 -5.52 -14.40 -10.92
CA ILE A 96 -4.44 -14.23 -9.95
C ILE A 96 -3.15 -13.89 -10.69
N TYR A 97 -2.41 -12.92 -10.18
CA TYR A 97 -1.13 -12.50 -10.73
C TYR A 97 -0.03 -12.81 -9.72
N HIS A 98 0.80 -13.81 -10.00
CA HIS A 98 1.99 -14.14 -9.23
C HIS A 98 3.19 -14.18 -10.17
N GLY A 99 4.08 -13.19 -10.05
CA GLY A 99 5.29 -13.09 -10.87
C GLY A 99 5.05 -12.60 -12.30
N PHE A 100 3.89 -12.03 -12.61
CA PHE A 100 3.60 -11.49 -13.94
C PHE A 100 4.00 -10.03 -14.05
N GLN A 101 4.71 -9.71 -15.12
CA GLN A 101 4.94 -8.31 -15.50
C GLN A 101 3.65 -7.73 -16.10
N SER A 102 3.28 -6.55 -15.64
CA SER A 102 2.14 -5.80 -16.16
C SER A 102 2.53 -4.35 -16.43
N GLU A 103 1.91 -3.75 -17.44
CA GLU A 103 2.01 -2.32 -17.68
C GLU A 103 0.98 -1.58 -16.81
N VAL A 104 1.42 -0.57 -16.10
CA VAL A 104 0.59 0.35 -15.31
C VAL A 104 0.67 1.73 -15.95
N LYS A 105 -0.48 2.36 -16.15
CA LYS A 105 -0.61 3.70 -16.72
C LYS A 105 -1.05 4.70 -15.66
N VAL A 106 -0.42 5.87 -15.64
CA VAL A 106 -0.86 7.03 -14.85
C VAL A 106 -2.11 7.63 -15.49
N THR A 107 -3.20 7.70 -14.72
CA THR A 107 -4.52 8.12 -15.22
C THR A 107 -4.96 9.48 -14.70
N SER A 108 -4.33 10.00 -13.63
CA SER A 108 -4.67 11.27 -13.01
C SER A 108 -3.51 12.27 -13.07
N ASN A 109 -3.85 13.56 -13.09
CA ASN A 109 -2.90 14.66 -12.93
C ASN A 109 -2.43 14.82 -11.47
N ASN A 110 -3.15 14.25 -10.50
CA ASN A 110 -2.80 14.29 -9.08
C ASN A 110 -1.79 13.21 -8.67
N SER A 111 -1.32 12.40 -9.64
CA SER A 111 -0.25 11.43 -9.42
C SER A 111 1.09 12.15 -9.17
N LEU A 112 2.00 11.47 -8.46
CA LEU A 112 3.42 11.89 -8.36
C LEU A 112 4.16 11.83 -9.71
N PHE A 113 3.55 11.22 -10.72
CA PHE A 113 4.13 11.03 -12.06
C PHE A 113 3.25 11.68 -13.11
N ASN A 114 3.86 12.09 -14.22
CA ASN A 114 3.15 12.71 -15.33
C ASN A 114 2.05 11.81 -15.87
N LYS A 115 0.87 12.37 -16.11
CA LYS A 115 -0.27 11.66 -16.72
C LYS A 115 0.14 11.00 -18.03
N ASN A 116 -0.40 9.84 -18.28
CA ASN A 116 -0.09 8.95 -19.40
C ASN A 116 1.27 8.24 -19.34
N LYS A 117 2.14 8.56 -18.37
CA LYS A 117 3.36 7.77 -18.15
C LYS A 117 3.00 6.32 -17.87
N LYS A 118 3.82 5.41 -18.37
CA LYS A 118 3.66 3.98 -18.22
C LYS A 118 4.85 3.37 -17.51
N PHE A 119 4.59 2.36 -16.70
CA PHE A 119 5.59 1.61 -15.97
C PHE A 119 5.35 0.11 -16.15
N LYS A 120 6.43 -0.64 -16.24
CA LYS A 120 6.38 -2.10 -16.10
C LYS A 120 6.57 -2.45 -14.63
N VAL A 121 5.64 -3.20 -14.05
CA VAL A 121 5.67 -3.61 -12.64
C VAL A 121 5.48 -5.11 -12.51
N GLY A 122 6.15 -5.72 -11.54
CA GLY A 122 5.87 -7.08 -11.12
C GLY A 122 4.59 -7.11 -10.28
N ARG A 123 3.68 -8.03 -10.59
CA ARG A 123 2.43 -8.20 -9.86
C ARG A 123 2.43 -9.50 -9.08
N TYR A 124 2.04 -9.40 -7.81
CA TYR A 124 1.96 -10.52 -6.87
C TYR A 124 0.71 -10.39 -5.99
N HIS A 125 -0.47 -10.13 -6.59
CA HIS A 125 -1.67 -9.96 -5.80
C HIS A 125 -2.89 -10.70 -6.39
N SER A 126 -3.68 -11.28 -5.52
CA SER A 126 -4.96 -11.93 -5.83
C SER A 126 -6.17 -11.07 -5.52
N LEU A 127 -6.00 -10.02 -4.73
CA LEU A 127 -7.07 -9.13 -4.31
C LEU A 127 -7.00 -7.79 -5.05
N LYS A 128 -8.16 -7.11 -5.15
CA LYS A 128 -8.30 -5.80 -5.77
C LYS A 128 -9.37 -4.95 -5.08
N LEU A 129 -9.31 -3.65 -5.29
CA LEU A 129 -10.39 -2.74 -4.98
C LEU A 129 -11.65 -3.13 -5.79
N LYS A 130 -12.80 -3.25 -5.10
CA LYS A 130 -14.11 -3.31 -5.75
C LYS A 130 -14.55 -1.90 -6.13
N GLU A 131 -14.80 -1.69 -7.40
CA GLU A 131 -15.31 -0.41 -7.92
C GLU A 131 -16.81 -0.51 -8.28
N PRO A 132 -17.55 0.60 -8.26
CA PRO A 132 -17.08 1.96 -8.01
C PRO A 132 -16.71 2.18 -6.54
N PHE A 133 -15.66 2.97 -6.30
CA PHE A 133 -15.23 3.42 -4.98
C PHE A 133 -15.00 4.94 -5.02
N SER A 134 -15.56 5.63 -4.06
CA SER A 134 -15.34 7.05 -3.85
C SER A 134 -15.14 7.32 -2.38
N ALA A 135 -14.06 8.01 -2.05
CA ALA A 135 -13.82 8.52 -0.71
C ALA A 135 -13.25 9.93 -0.81
N LYS A 136 -13.65 10.80 0.11
CA LYS A 136 -13.12 12.17 0.17
C LYS A 136 -11.58 12.12 0.32
N ASN A 137 -10.87 12.84 -0.52
CA ASN A 137 -9.41 12.93 -0.56
C ASN A 137 -8.69 11.68 -1.12
N PHE A 138 -9.39 10.80 -1.82
CA PHE A 138 -8.77 9.67 -2.52
C PHE A 138 -9.15 9.69 -3.99
N GLU A 139 -8.17 9.51 -4.83
CA GLU A 139 -8.33 9.37 -6.27
C GLU A 139 -7.47 8.20 -6.76
N ILE A 140 -8.01 7.41 -7.69
CA ILE A 140 -7.23 6.37 -8.35
C ILE A 140 -6.31 7.05 -9.36
N THR A 141 -5.02 7.04 -9.08
CA THR A 141 -4.00 7.74 -9.87
C THR A 141 -3.33 6.87 -10.92
N MET A 142 -3.35 5.54 -10.73
CA MET A 142 -2.78 4.60 -11.71
C MET A 142 -3.66 3.36 -11.86
N ARG A 143 -3.65 2.80 -13.08
CA ARG A 143 -4.39 1.58 -13.44
C ARG A 143 -3.53 0.62 -14.25
N CYS A 144 -3.80 -0.67 -14.10
CA CYS A 144 -3.27 -1.67 -15.00
C CYS A 144 -3.83 -1.44 -16.40
N ALA A 145 -2.96 -1.37 -17.42
CA ALA A 145 -3.35 -1.02 -18.78
C ALA A 145 -4.29 -2.07 -19.41
N ILE A 146 -4.16 -3.34 -19.04
CA ILE A 146 -4.97 -4.44 -19.61
C ILE A 146 -6.23 -4.68 -18.77
N SER A 147 -6.09 -4.86 -17.45
CA SER A 147 -7.21 -5.27 -16.59
C SER A 147 -7.98 -4.10 -15.99
N ASN A 148 -7.52 -2.87 -16.20
CA ASN A 148 -8.08 -1.62 -15.64
C ASN A 148 -8.20 -1.59 -14.10
N VAL A 149 -7.59 -2.54 -13.40
CA VAL A 149 -7.56 -2.58 -11.93
C VAL A 149 -6.80 -1.39 -11.38
N ALA A 150 -7.31 -0.80 -10.31
CA ALA A 150 -6.63 0.27 -9.57
C ALA A 150 -5.29 -0.22 -9.01
N MET A 151 -4.21 0.50 -9.31
CA MET A 151 -2.84 0.14 -8.93
C MET A 151 -2.20 1.17 -8.00
N ALA A 152 -2.72 2.39 -7.93
CA ALA A 152 -2.33 3.44 -6.98
C ALA A 152 -3.49 4.42 -6.74
N ILE A 153 -3.45 5.03 -5.57
CA ILE A 153 -4.33 6.13 -5.13
C ILE A 153 -3.50 7.32 -4.73
#